data_b361220e2e55f2e67ef2d148cea5365a
#
_entry.id   b361220e2e55f2e67ef2d148cea5365a
#
_cell.length_a   1.000
_cell.length_b   1.000
_cell.length_c   1.000
_cell.angle_alpha   90.00
_cell.angle_beta   90.00
_cell.angle_gamma   90.00
#
_symmetry.space_group_name_H-M   'P 1'
#
loop_
_entity.id
_entity.type
_entity.pdbx_description
1 polymer ?
#
loop_
_entity_poly.entity_id
_entity_poly.type
_entity_poly.pdbx_seq_one_letter_code
_entity_poly.pdbx_strand_id
1 'polypeptide(L)'
;MKVLHIYPPKSPSIVQYVSMLVGNDEALQTDDPKALRQLCTEQHPVIVHQHGCLNEDITNACLWARLQGIRIVLTPHGQLQPWEIDGAKTTKLLYLRKLQQLVSHAYTIIARSPMEAENLRKLNWNTRIETVANPIITRTTTTDNLVNSHQIIYRQVMDSNVLELMDTNTRNALRTLIKAAITQDERWVKPFESSSVNWHHLLIYAHQEGIASYVQQGLFVLRINIPAIESSPIYLPTLYKKPKPMGTIPLVDIINNIYELFQQHQLSLLPLVELNQALRRDDVEDDILMQQLSAEKLDVFLQAILPVVQEQTGLDEGFMPCQPTENSITRQIREQITKHLEI
;
A
#
# COMPACT_ATOMS: atom_id res chain seq x y z
N MET A 1 9.07 -7.40 -14.46
CA MET A 1 8.24 -6.27 -13.97
C MET A 1 7.89 -5.41 -15.15
N LYS A 2 6.59 -5.17 -15.44
CA LYS A 2 6.17 -4.34 -16.57
C LYS A 2 5.91 -2.91 -16.07
N VAL A 3 6.76 -1.99 -16.52
CA VAL A 3 6.58 -0.53 -16.32
C VAL A 3 6.33 0.08 -17.69
N LEU A 4 5.19 0.75 -17.83
CA LEU A 4 4.83 1.42 -19.09
C LEU A 4 5.15 2.92 -18.97
N HIS A 5 5.95 3.44 -19.88
CA HIS A 5 6.35 4.83 -19.90
C HIS A 5 5.47 5.65 -20.85
N ILE A 6 5.01 6.83 -20.36
CA ILE A 6 4.29 7.79 -21.19
C ILE A 6 4.96 9.17 -21.11
N TYR A 7 5.11 9.81 -22.27
CA TYR A 7 5.83 11.09 -22.38
C TYR A 7 5.25 11.99 -23.49
N PRO A 8 5.45 13.32 -23.40
CA PRO A 8 4.99 14.25 -24.44
C PRO A 8 5.88 14.14 -25.71
N PRO A 9 5.30 13.98 -26.91
CA PRO A 9 6.07 13.73 -28.15
C PRO A 9 6.96 14.90 -28.57
N LYS A 10 6.64 16.13 -28.13
CA LYS A 10 7.34 17.36 -28.51
C LYS A 10 8.46 17.78 -27.56
N SER A 11 9.02 16.87 -26.78
CA SER A 11 10.05 17.15 -25.78
C SER A 11 11.30 16.27 -26.00
N PRO A 12 12.23 16.65 -26.89
CA PRO A 12 13.36 15.79 -27.27
C PRO A 12 14.21 15.30 -26.07
N SER A 13 14.41 16.16 -25.07
CA SER A 13 15.15 15.79 -23.86
C SER A 13 14.44 14.75 -23.00
N ILE A 14 13.10 14.75 -22.99
CA ILE A 14 12.30 13.74 -22.29
C ILE A 14 12.34 12.44 -23.09
N VAL A 15 12.15 12.50 -24.39
CA VAL A 15 12.26 11.34 -25.29
C VAL A 15 13.61 10.64 -25.10
N GLN A 16 14.71 11.40 -25.15
CA GLN A 16 16.04 10.85 -24.92
C GLN A 16 16.19 10.20 -23.52
N TYR A 17 15.63 10.82 -22.49
CA TYR A 17 15.65 10.26 -21.13
C TYR A 17 14.89 8.93 -21.06
N VAL A 18 13.70 8.86 -21.64
CA VAL A 18 12.89 7.63 -21.70
C VAL A 18 13.62 6.55 -22.47
N SER A 19 14.22 6.88 -23.62
CA SER A 19 15.00 5.91 -24.42
C SER A 19 16.17 5.31 -23.64
N MET A 20 16.80 6.07 -22.74
CA MET A 20 17.83 5.52 -21.86
C MET A 20 17.28 4.53 -20.82
N LEU A 21 16.03 4.72 -20.36
CA LEU A 21 15.39 3.84 -19.37
C LEU A 21 14.87 2.53 -20.01
N VAL A 22 14.28 2.63 -21.19
CA VAL A 22 13.58 1.52 -21.86
C VAL A 22 14.50 0.76 -22.80
N GLY A 23 15.59 1.41 -23.27
CA GLY A 23 16.45 0.85 -24.32
C GLY A 23 15.70 0.72 -25.64
N ASN A 24 15.76 -0.45 -26.26
CA ASN A 24 15.11 -0.73 -27.52
C ASN A 24 13.72 -1.38 -27.40
N ASP A 25 13.15 -1.45 -26.19
CA ASP A 25 11.83 -2.06 -25.96
C ASP A 25 10.70 -1.04 -26.20
N GLU A 26 10.31 -0.88 -27.46
CA GLU A 26 9.23 0.03 -27.86
C GLU A 26 7.86 -0.38 -27.28
N ALA A 27 7.68 -1.62 -26.86
CA ALA A 27 6.43 -2.10 -26.28
C ALA A 27 6.16 -1.53 -24.88
N LEU A 28 7.18 -0.96 -24.23
CA LEU A 28 7.09 -0.37 -22.88
C LEU A 28 6.99 1.16 -22.88
N GLN A 29 6.74 1.80 -24.02
CA GLN A 29 6.66 3.25 -24.11
C GLN A 29 5.60 3.71 -25.09
N THR A 30 5.03 4.89 -24.83
CA THR A 30 4.08 5.55 -25.73
C THR A 30 4.06 7.05 -25.51
N ASP A 31 3.74 7.80 -26.55
CA ASP A 31 3.48 9.25 -26.51
C ASP A 31 1.99 9.58 -26.76
N ASP A 32 1.18 8.55 -27.01
CA ASP A 32 -0.27 8.68 -27.25
C ASP A 32 -1.08 8.25 -26.03
N PRO A 33 -1.89 9.15 -25.41
CA PRO A 33 -2.78 8.85 -24.30
C PRO A 33 -3.83 7.77 -24.61
N LYS A 34 -4.24 7.60 -25.87
CA LYS A 34 -5.17 6.54 -26.28
C LYS A 34 -4.48 5.19 -26.31
N ALA A 35 -3.27 5.14 -26.87
CA ALA A 35 -2.45 3.94 -26.86
C ALA A 35 -2.10 3.52 -25.42
N LEU A 36 -1.85 4.46 -24.50
CA LEU A 36 -1.67 4.14 -23.08
C LEU A 36 -2.82 3.32 -22.51
N ARG A 37 -4.07 3.75 -22.74
CA ARG A 37 -5.25 3.04 -22.22
C ARG A 37 -5.37 1.64 -22.80
N GLN A 38 -5.13 1.49 -24.09
CA GLN A 38 -5.12 0.19 -24.76
C GLN A 38 -4.03 -0.72 -24.19
N LEU A 39 -2.80 -0.23 -24.07
CA LEU A 39 -1.69 -0.99 -23.48
C LEU A 39 -1.93 -1.38 -22.02
N CYS A 40 -2.55 -0.50 -21.22
CA CYS A 40 -2.93 -0.84 -19.86
C CYS A 40 -3.94 -2.00 -19.83
N THR A 41 -4.90 -2.03 -20.76
CA THR A 41 -5.91 -3.09 -20.83
C THR A 41 -5.33 -4.41 -21.33
N GLU A 42 -4.43 -4.36 -22.32
CA GLU A 42 -3.85 -5.56 -22.94
C GLU A 42 -2.69 -6.17 -22.15
N GLN A 43 -1.83 -5.31 -21.60
CA GLN A 43 -0.57 -5.76 -20.98
C GLN A 43 -0.61 -5.80 -19.46
N HIS A 44 -1.63 -5.18 -18.82
CA HIS A 44 -1.78 -5.09 -17.36
C HIS A 44 -0.46 -4.66 -16.66
N PRO A 45 0.11 -3.49 -17.00
CA PRO A 45 1.32 -3.02 -16.33
C PRO A 45 1.04 -2.76 -14.85
N VAL A 46 2.03 -2.98 -14.01
CA VAL A 46 1.90 -2.70 -12.57
C VAL A 46 2.13 -1.22 -12.28
N ILE A 47 2.97 -0.58 -13.10
CA ILE A 47 3.35 0.83 -12.98
C ILE A 47 3.19 1.52 -14.33
N VAL A 48 2.60 2.71 -14.31
CA VAL A 48 2.71 3.70 -15.40
C VAL A 48 3.63 4.81 -14.91
N HIS A 49 4.73 5.03 -15.64
CA HIS A 49 5.66 6.11 -15.35
C HIS A 49 5.39 7.27 -16.32
N GLN A 50 4.83 8.35 -15.80
CA GLN A 50 4.61 9.57 -16.56
C GLN A 50 5.86 10.45 -16.53
N HIS A 51 6.28 10.89 -17.71
CA HIS A 51 7.36 11.85 -17.89
C HIS A 51 6.81 13.20 -18.37
N GLY A 52 7.13 14.24 -17.61
CA GLY A 52 6.54 15.57 -17.79
C GLY A 52 5.09 15.64 -17.31
N CYS A 53 4.61 16.86 -17.08
CA CYS A 53 3.31 17.11 -16.49
C CYS A 53 2.56 18.31 -17.09
N LEU A 54 2.98 18.82 -18.22
CA LEU A 54 2.30 19.96 -18.90
C LEU A 54 1.33 19.52 -20.01
N ASN A 55 1.10 18.22 -20.18
CA ASN A 55 0.15 17.67 -21.14
C ASN A 55 -1.10 17.16 -20.42
N GLU A 56 -2.24 17.84 -20.64
CA GLU A 56 -3.50 17.50 -19.97
C GLU A 56 -4.04 16.12 -20.37
N ASP A 57 -3.90 15.71 -21.63
CA ASP A 57 -4.40 14.43 -22.11
C ASP A 57 -3.63 13.25 -21.50
N ILE A 58 -2.31 13.39 -21.36
CA ILE A 58 -1.45 12.42 -20.66
C ILE A 58 -1.85 12.36 -19.18
N THR A 59 -2.03 13.50 -18.52
CA THR A 59 -2.46 13.57 -17.12
C THR A 59 -3.81 12.89 -16.90
N ASN A 60 -4.78 13.14 -17.78
CA ASN A 60 -6.10 12.48 -17.73
C ASN A 60 -5.99 10.95 -17.96
N ALA A 61 -5.10 10.51 -18.86
CA ALA A 61 -4.89 9.08 -19.09
C ALA A 61 -4.22 8.39 -17.89
N CYS A 62 -3.27 9.05 -17.22
CA CYS A 62 -2.65 8.53 -16.00
C CYS A 62 -3.63 8.51 -14.80
N LEU A 63 -4.49 9.52 -14.65
CA LEU A 63 -5.56 9.50 -13.65
C LEU A 63 -6.54 8.35 -13.90
N TRP A 64 -6.88 8.08 -15.17
CA TRP A 64 -7.68 6.91 -15.51
C TRP A 64 -6.95 5.59 -15.18
N ALA A 65 -5.66 5.45 -15.52
CA ALA A 65 -4.88 4.25 -15.19
C ALA A 65 -4.83 4.00 -13.68
N ARG A 66 -4.69 5.07 -12.88
CA ARG A 66 -4.79 4.98 -11.42
C ARG A 66 -6.13 4.41 -10.94
N LEU A 67 -7.26 4.82 -11.55
CA LEU A 67 -8.59 4.28 -11.22
C LEU A 67 -8.73 2.79 -11.60
N GLN A 68 -7.87 2.27 -12.48
CA GLN A 68 -7.77 0.84 -12.79
C GLN A 68 -6.85 0.07 -11.82
N GLY A 69 -6.38 0.71 -10.74
CA GLY A 69 -5.47 0.10 -9.77
C GLY A 69 -3.99 0.09 -10.20
N ILE A 70 -3.63 0.80 -11.28
CA ILE A 70 -2.25 0.88 -11.74
C ILE A 70 -1.53 2.00 -10.99
N ARG A 71 -0.36 1.71 -10.45
CA ARG A 71 0.46 2.67 -9.73
C ARG A 71 1.10 3.69 -10.65
N ILE A 72 1.08 4.96 -10.24
CA ILE A 72 1.66 6.05 -11.01
C ILE A 72 2.98 6.48 -10.39
N VAL A 73 4.03 6.54 -11.20
CA VAL A 73 5.29 7.22 -10.91
C VAL A 73 5.37 8.45 -11.81
N LEU A 74 5.85 9.57 -11.30
CA LEU A 74 5.94 10.80 -12.06
C LEU A 74 7.36 11.38 -12.01
N THR A 75 7.93 11.66 -13.20
CA THR A 75 9.14 12.50 -13.35
C THR A 75 8.73 13.83 -14.01
N PRO A 76 8.67 14.95 -13.25
CA PRO A 76 8.18 16.22 -13.80
C PRO A 76 9.09 16.87 -14.84
N HIS A 77 10.36 16.55 -14.85
CA HIS A 77 11.36 17.15 -15.75
C HIS A 77 11.47 18.70 -15.61
N GLY A 78 11.38 19.21 -14.40
CA GLY A 78 11.44 20.65 -14.13
C GLY A 78 10.12 21.41 -14.33
N GLN A 79 9.06 20.73 -14.77
CA GLN A 79 7.78 21.36 -15.11
C GLN A 79 6.90 21.69 -13.90
N LEU A 80 7.30 21.30 -12.69
CA LEU A 80 6.66 21.70 -11.42
C LEU A 80 7.49 22.71 -10.63
N GLN A 81 8.36 23.45 -11.31
CA GLN A 81 9.12 24.53 -10.67
C GLN A 81 8.20 25.73 -10.37
N PRO A 82 8.48 26.54 -9.33
CA PRO A 82 7.62 27.64 -8.94
C PRO A 82 7.29 28.59 -10.09
N TRP A 83 8.26 28.93 -10.94
CA TRP A 83 8.05 29.82 -12.09
C TRP A 83 7.15 29.25 -13.19
N GLU A 84 7.02 27.91 -13.28
CA GLU A 84 6.10 27.25 -14.21
C GLU A 84 4.67 27.27 -13.67
N ILE A 85 4.52 27.16 -12.34
CA ILE A 85 3.22 27.10 -11.67
C ILE A 85 2.66 28.50 -11.45
N ASP A 86 3.46 29.44 -10.93
CA ASP A 86 3.04 30.80 -10.61
C ASP A 86 2.68 31.61 -11.86
N GLY A 87 3.30 31.29 -12.99
CA GLY A 87 3.00 31.89 -14.31
C GLY A 87 1.72 31.36 -14.97
N ALA A 88 1.01 30.41 -14.34
CA ALA A 88 -0.19 29.79 -14.92
C ALA A 88 -1.37 30.79 -14.93
N LYS A 89 -1.83 31.17 -16.15
CA LYS A 89 -3.01 32.00 -16.33
C LYS A 89 -4.27 31.31 -15.78
N THR A 90 -5.28 32.08 -15.41
CA THR A 90 -6.58 31.63 -14.86
C THR A 90 -7.26 30.51 -15.67
N THR A 91 -7.05 30.45 -16.99
CA THR A 91 -7.56 29.37 -17.86
C THR A 91 -6.95 27.99 -17.58
N LYS A 92 -5.84 27.91 -16.83
CA LYS A 92 -5.18 26.65 -16.45
C LYS A 92 -5.56 26.14 -15.04
N LEU A 93 -6.41 26.84 -14.31
CA LEU A 93 -6.76 26.47 -12.92
C LEU A 93 -7.38 25.08 -12.80
N LEU A 94 -8.26 24.70 -13.73
CA LEU A 94 -8.88 23.38 -13.74
C LEU A 94 -7.85 22.28 -14.01
N TYR A 95 -6.93 22.56 -14.93
CA TYR A 95 -5.83 21.65 -15.21
C TYR A 95 -4.87 21.51 -14.01
N LEU A 96 -4.53 22.61 -13.34
CA LEU A 96 -3.68 22.59 -12.14
C LEU A 96 -4.30 21.71 -11.02
N ARG A 97 -5.62 21.74 -10.85
CA ARG A 97 -6.31 20.87 -9.87
C ARG A 97 -6.14 19.39 -10.23
N LYS A 98 -6.32 19.02 -11.49
CA LYS A 98 -6.11 17.66 -11.97
C LYS A 98 -4.65 17.21 -11.82
N LEU A 99 -3.72 18.13 -12.14
CA LEU A 99 -2.29 17.90 -11.99
C LEU A 99 -1.93 17.73 -10.50
N GLN A 100 -2.43 18.56 -9.62
CA GLN A 100 -2.27 18.42 -8.17
C GLN A 100 -2.83 17.08 -7.70
N GLN A 101 -4.02 16.68 -8.17
CA GLN A 101 -4.60 15.38 -7.86
C GLN A 101 -3.71 14.23 -8.31
N LEU A 102 -3.14 14.29 -9.53
CA LEU A 102 -2.22 13.27 -10.02
C LEU A 102 -0.95 13.21 -9.17
N VAL A 103 -0.33 14.38 -8.91
CA VAL A 103 0.90 14.48 -8.12
C VAL A 103 0.70 13.96 -6.69
N SER A 104 -0.40 14.37 -6.02
CA SER A 104 -0.69 13.95 -4.64
C SER A 104 -0.93 12.44 -4.49
N HIS A 105 -1.43 11.80 -5.55
CA HIS A 105 -1.72 10.36 -5.55
C HIS A 105 -0.66 9.52 -6.27
N ALA A 106 0.40 10.14 -6.83
CA ALA A 106 1.51 9.36 -7.36
C ALA A 106 2.24 8.64 -6.22
N TYR A 107 2.60 7.39 -6.45
CA TYR A 107 3.34 6.60 -5.45
C TYR A 107 4.71 7.19 -5.16
N THR A 108 5.35 7.81 -6.13
CA THR A 108 6.57 8.59 -5.94
C THR A 108 6.76 9.61 -7.05
N ILE A 109 7.44 10.70 -6.71
CA ILE A 109 7.90 11.73 -7.65
C ILE A 109 9.41 11.61 -7.77
N ILE A 110 9.92 11.48 -9.00
CA ILE A 110 11.36 11.40 -9.26
C ILE A 110 11.87 12.77 -9.71
N ALA A 111 12.61 13.44 -8.86
CA ALA A 111 13.35 14.66 -9.17
C ALA A 111 14.68 14.30 -9.84
N ARG A 112 15.07 15.08 -10.88
CA ARG A 112 16.33 14.85 -11.61
C ARG A 112 17.54 15.57 -11.02
N SER A 113 17.31 16.38 -9.99
CA SER A 113 18.36 17.11 -9.27
C SER A 113 17.93 17.42 -7.83
N PRO A 114 18.89 17.67 -6.93
CA PRO A 114 18.58 18.11 -5.56
C PRO A 114 17.74 19.39 -5.50
N MET A 115 17.98 20.36 -6.41
CA MET A 115 17.23 21.60 -6.51
C MET A 115 15.77 21.34 -6.89
N GLU A 116 15.52 20.45 -7.86
CA GLU A 116 14.16 20.05 -8.24
C GLU A 116 13.45 19.39 -7.06
N ALA A 117 14.13 18.49 -6.34
CA ALA A 117 13.58 17.82 -5.17
C ALA A 117 13.22 18.81 -4.05
N GLU A 118 14.06 19.82 -3.79
CA GLU A 118 13.77 20.84 -2.81
C GLU A 118 12.53 21.68 -3.18
N ASN A 119 12.39 22.06 -4.44
CA ASN A 119 11.24 22.82 -4.91
C ASN A 119 9.94 21.97 -4.86
N LEU A 120 10.02 20.68 -5.17
CA LEU A 120 8.89 19.76 -5.03
C LEU A 120 8.47 19.60 -3.57
N ARG A 121 9.41 19.54 -2.62
CA ARG A 121 9.10 19.52 -1.19
C ARG A 121 8.43 20.82 -0.73
N LYS A 122 8.89 21.97 -1.22
CA LYS A 122 8.24 23.27 -0.94
C LYS A 122 6.83 23.36 -1.51
N LEU A 123 6.59 22.75 -2.67
CA LEU A 123 5.26 22.65 -3.28
C LEU A 123 4.27 21.84 -2.42
N ASN A 124 4.78 20.88 -1.66
CA ASN A 124 4.02 20.06 -0.70
C ASN A 124 2.76 19.36 -1.27
N TRP A 125 2.84 18.91 -2.53
CA TRP A 125 1.76 18.15 -3.16
C TRP A 125 1.94 16.65 -2.98
N ASN A 126 3.18 16.18 -2.70
CA ASN A 126 3.51 14.80 -2.40
C ASN A 126 4.72 14.76 -1.48
N THR A 127 4.74 13.84 -0.54
CA THR A 127 5.85 13.67 0.42
C THR A 127 6.90 12.67 -0.07
N ARG A 128 6.56 11.79 -1.02
CA ARG A 128 7.42 10.74 -1.56
C ARG A 128 8.20 11.27 -2.76
N ILE A 129 9.35 11.86 -2.49
CA ILE A 129 10.20 12.50 -3.49
C ILE A 129 11.57 11.85 -3.47
N GLU A 130 11.89 11.12 -4.53
CA GLU A 130 13.17 10.51 -4.78
C GLU A 130 14.03 11.39 -5.70
N THR A 131 15.35 11.31 -5.57
CA THR A 131 16.26 12.08 -6.42
C THR A 131 17.12 11.13 -7.24
N VAL A 132 16.97 11.19 -8.57
CA VAL A 132 17.79 10.41 -9.50
C VAL A 132 18.49 11.36 -10.47
N ALA A 133 19.82 11.39 -10.42
CA ALA A 133 20.61 12.26 -11.28
C ALA A 133 20.43 11.90 -12.77
N ASN A 134 20.23 12.93 -13.58
CA ASN A 134 20.05 12.78 -15.02
C ASN A 134 21.42 12.79 -15.75
N PRO A 135 21.84 11.70 -16.42
CA PRO A 135 23.12 11.64 -17.15
C PRO A 135 23.26 12.70 -18.25
N ILE A 136 22.16 13.15 -18.82
CA ILE A 136 22.16 14.20 -19.87
C ILE A 136 22.61 15.54 -19.29
N ILE A 137 22.28 15.82 -18.02
CA ILE A 137 22.54 17.10 -17.35
C ILE A 137 23.83 17.00 -16.53
N THR A 138 23.95 15.92 -15.76
CA THR A 138 25.08 15.69 -14.87
C THR A 138 26.00 14.63 -15.47
N ARG A 139 27.18 15.03 -15.93
CA ARG A 139 28.17 14.10 -16.46
C ARG A 139 28.79 13.16 -15.42
N THR A 140 28.28 13.17 -14.19
CA THR A 140 28.78 12.40 -13.03
C THR A 140 28.07 11.05 -12.86
N THR A 141 27.03 10.77 -13.63
CA THR A 141 26.29 9.49 -13.56
C THR A 141 26.22 8.83 -14.95
N THR A 142 26.06 7.52 -14.98
CA THR A 142 25.94 6.72 -16.19
C THR A 142 24.50 6.33 -16.48
N THR A 143 24.20 5.88 -17.69
CA THR A 143 22.90 5.30 -18.05
C THR A 143 22.57 4.08 -17.19
N ASP A 144 23.57 3.23 -16.89
CA ASP A 144 23.34 2.05 -16.04
C ASP A 144 22.94 2.44 -14.62
N ASN A 145 23.56 3.48 -14.06
CA ASN A 145 23.17 4.00 -12.75
C ASN A 145 21.76 4.59 -12.76
N LEU A 146 21.37 5.26 -13.85
CA LEU A 146 20.01 5.76 -14.04
C LEU A 146 19.00 4.62 -14.03
N VAL A 147 19.23 3.58 -14.86
CA VAL A 147 18.36 2.40 -14.96
C VAL A 147 18.26 1.68 -13.62
N ASN A 148 19.39 1.40 -12.96
CA ASN A 148 19.42 0.71 -11.68
C ASN A 148 18.65 1.49 -10.59
N SER A 149 18.82 2.82 -10.53
CA SER A 149 18.10 3.66 -9.55
C SER A 149 16.59 3.60 -9.78
N HIS A 150 16.14 3.66 -11.04
CA HIS A 150 14.72 3.54 -11.37
C HIS A 150 14.18 2.14 -11.03
N GLN A 151 14.95 1.08 -11.28
CA GLN A 151 14.54 -0.28 -10.92
C GLN A 151 14.35 -0.46 -9.41
N ILE A 152 15.24 0.14 -8.59
CA ILE A 152 15.10 0.14 -7.14
C ILE A 152 13.80 0.86 -6.73
N ILE A 153 13.55 2.07 -7.27
CA ILE A 153 12.34 2.83 -7.00
C ILE A 153 11.09 2.06 -7.43
N TYR A 154 11.08 1.45 -8.61
CA TYR A 154 9.93 0.66 -9.08
C TYR A 154 9.63 -0.55 -8.18
N ARG A 155 10.66 -1.21 -7.65
CA ARG A 155 10.48 -2.28 -6.65
C ARG A 155 9.84 -1.74 -5.39
N GLN A 156 10.34 -0.61 -4.86
CA GLN A 156 9.75 0.03 -3.68
C GLN A 156 8.28 0.42 -3.92
N VAL A 157 7.97 0.97 -5.11
CA VAL A 157 6.59 1.30 -5.51
C VAL A 157 5.71 0.06 -5.59
N MET A 158 6.22 -1.06 -6.12
CA MET A 158 5.48 -2.32 -6.18
C MET A 158 5.18 -2.90 -4.80
N ASP A 159 6.13 -2.78 -3.89
CA ASP A 159 6.03 -3.36 -2.55
C ASP A 159 5.30 -2.43 -1.57
N SER A 160 5.06 -1.17 -1.95
CA SER A 160 4.25 -0.24 -1.16
C SER A 160 2.76 -0.54 -1.34
N ASN A 161 2.01 -0.48 -0.22
CA ASN A 161 0.55 -0.67 -0.19
C ASN A 161 0.04 -1.88 -0.99
N VAL A 162 0.69 -3.04 -0.79
CA VAL A 162 0.31 -4.29 -1.48
C VAL A 162 -1.13 -4.73 -1.21
N LEU A 163 -1.75 -4.24 -0.13
CA LEU A 163 -3.14 -4.52 0.17
C LEU A 163 -4.09 -4.07 -0.95
N GLU A 164 -3.81 -2.93 -1.59
CA GLU A 164 -4.62 -2.46 -2.74
C GLU A 164 -4.53 -3.41 -3.94
N LEU A 165 -3.40 -4.09 -4.11
CA LEU A 165 -3.17 -5.04 -5.21
C LEU A 165 -3.70 -6.43 -4.93
N MET A 166 -4.04 -6.74 -3.70
CA MET A 166 -4.59 -8.05 -3.37
C MET A 166 -6.00 -8.20 -3.94
N ASP A 167 -6.20 -9.24 -4.73
CA ASP A 167 -7.52 -9.68 -5.15
C ASP A 167 -8.32 -10.27 -3.97
N THR A 168 -9.61 -10.48 -4.19
CA THR A 168 -10.52 -10.99 -3.16
C THR A 168 -10.11 -12.36 -2.64
N ASN A 169 -9.58 -13.25 -3.50
CA ASN A 169 -9.16 -14.59 -3.09
C ASN A 169 -7.95 -14.53 -2.16
N THR A 170 -6.96 -13.68 -2.50
CA THR A 170 -5.78 -13.47 -1.67
C THR A 170 -6.13 -12.86 -0.31
N ARG A 171 -7.04 -11.88 -0.26
CA ARG A 171 -7.54 -11.32 1.01
C ARG A 171 -8.29 -12.33 1.85
N ASN A 172 -9.14 -13.16 1.23
CA ASN A 172 -9.87 -14.22 1.93
C ASN A 172 -8.91 -15.30 2.45
N ALA A 173 -7.89 -15.67 1.68
CA ALA A 173 -6.85 -16.60 2.12
C ALA A 173 -6.09 -16.03 3.34
N LEU A 174 -5.71 -14.77 3.33
CA LEU A 174 -5.06 -14.11 4.46
C LEU A 174 -5.92 -14.19 5.73
N ARG A 175 -7.21 -13.82 5.64
CA ARG A 175 -8.15 -13.91 6.78
C ARG A 175 -8.30 -15.34 7.30
N THR A 176 -8.39 -16.31 6.39
CA THR A 176 -8.48 -17.73 6.72
C THR A 176 -7.24 -18.20 7.47
N LEU A 177 -6.04 -17.81 7.00
CA LEU A 177 -4.78 -18.17 7.65
C LEU A 177 -4.66 -17.54 9.06
N ILE A 178 -5.03 -16.26 9.21
CA ILE A 178 -5.05 -15.58 10.51
C ILE A 178 -6.02 -16.30 11.45
N LYS A 179 -7.25 -16.58 10.99
CA LYS A 179 -8.25 -17.27 11.81
C LYS A 179 -7.79 -18.67 12.20
N ALA A 180 -7.21 -19.45 11.29
CA ALA A 180 -6.65 -20.77 11.59
C ALA A 180 -5.51 -20.69 12.61
N ALA A 181 -4.66 -19.68 12.50
CA ALA A 181 -3.57 -19.45 13.48
C ALA A 181 -4.09 -19.13 14.88
N ILE A 182 -5.16 -18.35 14.99
CA ILE A 182 -5.76 -17.96 16.28
C ILE A 182 -6.51 -19.14 16.88
N THR A 183 -7.37 -19.83 16.11
CA THR A 183 -8.22 -20.92 16.60
C THR A 183 -7.46 -22.25 16.78
N GLN A 184 -6.32 -22.41 16.12
CA GLN A 184 -5.54 -23.67 16.07
C GLN A 184 -6.35 -24.87 15.55
N ASP A 185 -7.43 -24.64 14.80
CA ASP A 185 -8.38 -25.67 14.35
C ASP A 185 -8.91 -25.37 12.94
N GLU A 186 -8.68 -26.30 12.02
CA GLU A 186 -9.12 -26.19 10.61
C GLU A 186 -10.65 -26.18 10.45
N ARG A 187 -11.41 -26.70 11.42
CA ARG A 187 -12.88 -26.75 11.37
C ARG A 187 -13.55 -25.37 11.43
N TRP A 188 -12.87 -24.36 11.95
CA TRP A 188 -13.39 -23.00 12.09
C TRP A 188 -13.19 -22.12 10.86
N VAL A 189 -12.55 -22.62 9.83
CA VAL A 189 -12.22 -21.85 8.65
C VAL A 189 -12.78 -22.44 7.38
N LYS A 190 -13.10 -21.58 6.42
CA LYS A 190 -13.50 -22.04 5.08
C LYS A 190 -12.24 -22.33 4.26
N PRO A 191 -12.16 -23.50 3.59
CA PRO A 191 -11.05 -23.80 2.72
C PRO A 191 -10.98 -22.79 1.56
N PHE A 192 -9.78 -22.53 1.08
CA PHE A 192 -9.53 -21.70 -0.10
C PHE A 192 -8.61 -22.45 -1.07
N GLU A 193 -8.67 -22.08 -2.34
CA GLU A 193 -7.83 -22.68 -3.36
C GLU A 193 -6.44 -22.01 -3.38
N SER A 194 -5.41 -22.74 -2.99
CA SER A 194 -4.04 -22.22 -2.87
C SER A 194 -3.46 -21.72 -4.20
N SER A 195 -3.89 -22.30 -5.34
CA SER A 195 -3.46 -21.90 -6.68
C SER A 195 -4.01 -20.52 -7.10
N SER A 196 -5.11 -20.06 -6.51
CA SER A 196 -5.72 -18.77 -6.80
C SER A 196 -5.16 -17.61 -5.96
N VAL A 197 -4.22 -17.89 -5.05
CA VAL A 197 -3.66 -16.90 -4.12
C VAL A 197 -2.40 -16.27 -4.68
N ASN A 198 -2.34 -14.96 -4.67
CA ASN A 198 -1.09 -14.23 -4.92
C ASN A 198 -0.21 -14.25 -3.67
N TRP A 199 0.56 -15.33 -3.50
CA TRP A 199 1.43 -15.55 -2.35
C TRP A 199 2.48 -14.47 -2.16
N HIS A 200 2.98 -13.88 -3.26
CA HIS A 200 3.95 -12.79 -3.20
C HIS A 200 3.36 -11.58 -2.45
N HIS A 201 2.17 -11.11 -2.86
CA HIS A 201 1.51 -9.99 -2.21
C HIS A 201 1.13 -10.32 -0.76
N LEU A 202 0.60 -11.53 -0.52
CA LEU A 202 0.19 -11.95 0.83
C LEU A 202 1.37 -11.94 1.80
N LEU A 203 2.53 -12.49 1.41
CA LEU A 203 3.69 -12.59 2.28
C LEU A 203 4.38 -11.24 2.51
N ILE A 204 4.46 -10.37 1.49
CA ILE A 204 4.95 -9.00 1.68
C ILE A 204 4.07 -8.27 2.68
N TYR A 205 2.75 -8.30 2.48
CA TYR A 205 1.80 -7.65 3.38
C TYR A 205 1.90 -8.21 4.80
N ALA A 206 1.96 -9.52 4.95
CA ALA A 206 2.10 -10.17 6.25
C ALA A 206 3.39 -9.75 6.97
N HIS A 207 4.48 -9.54 6.23
CA HIS A 207 5.73 -9.05 6.79
C HIS A 207 5.63 -7.58 7.22
N GLN A 208 5.08 -6.73 6.35
CA GLN A 208 4.90 -5.30 6.62
C GLN A 208 3.99 -5.05 7.83
N GLU A 209 2.92 -5.84 7.96
CA GLU A 209 1.96 -5.78 9.08
C GLU A 209 2.43 -6.49 10.36
N GLY A 210 3.60 -7.12 10.34
CA GLY A 210 4.12 -7.86 11.50
C GLY A 210 3.39 -9.18 11.81
N ILE A 211 2.49 -9.64 10.92
CA ILE A 211 1.66 -10.85 11.10
C ILE A 211 2.21 -12.11 10.43
N ALA A 212 3.44 -12.06 9.91
CA ALA A 212 4.06 -13.19 9.20
C ALA A 212 4.09 -14.50 10.01
N SER A 213 4.25 -14.42 11.34
CA SER A 213 4.21 -15.58 12.23
C SER A 213 2.82 -16.21 12.32
N TYR A 214 1.74 -15.40 12.29
CA TYR A 214 0.36 -15.89 12.25
C TYR A 214 0.06 -16.55 10.90
N VAL A 215 0.49 -15.95 9.80
CA VAL A 215 0.34 -16.57 8.46
C VAL A 215 1.03 -17.92 8.41
N GLN A 216 2.27 -18.02 8.90
CA GLN A 216 2.99 -19.29 8.94
C GLN A 216 2.30 -20.34 9.83
N GLN A 217 1.80 -19.94 11.00
CA GLN A 217 1.04 -20.84 11.88
C GLN A 217 -0.24 -21.32 11.20
N GLY A 218 -0.96 -20.44 10.51
CA GLY A 218 -2.16 -20.80 9.76
C GLY A 218 -1.86 -21.80 8.63
N LEU A 219 -0.76 -21.62 7.89
CA LEU A 219 -0.29 -22.57 6.88
C LEU A 219 0.01 -23.94 7.49
N PHE A 220 0.64 -23.96 8.67
CA PHE A 220 0.92 -25.20 9.39
C PHE A 220 -0.37 -25.92 9.82
N VAL A 221 -1.33 -25.19 10.42
CA VAL A 221 -2.63 -25.75 10.86
C VAL A 221 -3.41 -26.31 9.68
N LEU A 222 -3.44 -25.60 8.55
CA LEU A 222 -4.17 -26.01 7.35
C LEU A 222 -3.38 -26.96 6.44
N ARG A 223 -2.13 -27.30 6.79
CA ARG A 223 -1.23 -28.17 6.00
C ARG A 223 -1.05 -27.70 4.56
N ILE A 224 -1.00 -26.39 4.36
CA ILE A 224 -0.80 -25.77 3.04
C ILE A 224 0.68 -25.56 2.78
N ASN A 225 1.17 -26.07 1.65
CA ASN A 225 2.50 -25.76 1.15
C ASN A 225 2.42 -24.58 0.18
N ILE A 226 3.25 -23.55 0.41
CA ILE A 226 3.37 -22.40 -0.48
C ILE A 226 4.11 -22.86 -1.75
N PRO A 227 3.61 -22.52 -2.97
CA PRO A 227 4.36 -22.74 -4.19
C PRO A 227 5.70 -22.00 -4.14
N ALA A 228 6.70 -22.48 -4.87
CA ALA A 228 7.97 -21.77 -5.03
C ALA A 228 7.69 -20.39 -5.63
N ILE A 229 8.10 -19.33 -4.93
CA ILE A 229 7.93 -17.96 -5.37
C ILE A 229 9.26 -17.45 -5.87
N GLU A 230 9.31 -17.01 -7.12
CA GLU A 230 10.43 -16.24 -7.67
C GLU A 230 10.40 -14.82 -7.09
N SER A 231 10.69 -14.69 -5.79
CA SER A 231 10.66 -13.41 -5.11
C SER A 231 12.06 -13.02 -4.62
N SER A 232 12.27 -11.71 -4.48
CA SER A 232 13.48 -11.21 -3.84
C SER A 232 13.53 -11.75 -2.39
N PRO A 233 14.63 -12.38 -1.95
CA PRO A 233 14.76 -12.94 -0.61
C PRO A 233 14.64 -11.88 0.52
N ILE A 234 14.57 -10.61 0.17
CA ILE A 234 14.43 -9.49 1.11
C ILE A 234 13.06 -9.50 1.82
N TYR A 235 12.01 -10.00 1.17
CA TYR A 235 10.63 -9.92 1.67
C TYR A 235 10.11 -11.23 2.26
N LEU A 236 10.84 -12.33 2.12
CA LEU A 236 10.48 -13.62 2.69
C LEU A 236 11.39 -13.89 3.88
N PRO A 237 10.91 -13.78 5.11
CA PRO A 237 11.70 -14.16 6.26
C PRO A 237 12.05 -15.65 6.16
N THR A 238 13.33 -15.96 6.19
CA THR A 238 13.85 -17.33 6.13
C THR A 238 13.52 -18.16 7.38
N LEU A 239 13.18 -17.50 8.49
CA LEU A 239 12.84 -18.13 9.76
C LEU A 239 11.73 -17.33 10.44
N TYR A 240 10.53 -17.91 10.48
CA TYR A 240 9.45 -17.40 11.30
C TYR A 240 9.62 -17.89 12.74
N LYS A 241 9.58 -16.97 13.69
CA LYS A 241 9.43 -17.34 15.10
C LYS A 241 7.95 -17.60 15.35
N LYS A 242 7.63 -18.65 16.12
CA LYS A 242 6.26 -18.82 16.62
C LYS A 242 5.80 -17.54 17.27
N PRO A 243 4.53 -17.12 17.07
CA PRO A 243 3.97 -16.02 17.83
C PRO A 243 4.28 -16.27 19.30
N LYS A 244 4.82 -15.29 20.01
CA LYS A 244 4.97 -15.42 21.45
C LYS A 244 3.56 -15.60 22.01
N PRO A 245 3.33 -16.61 22.90
CA PRO A 245 2.06 -16.63 23.61
C PRO A 245 1.93 -15.25 24.26
N MET A 246 0.81 -14.60 23.98
CA MET A 246 0.47 -13.35 24.67
C MET A 246 0.46 -13.67 26.15
N GLY A 247 1.39 -13.09 26.91
CA GLY A 247 1.36 -13.17 28.38
C GLY A 247 0.03 -12.67 28.89
N THR A 248 -0.23 -12.82 30.17
CA THR A 248 -1.45 -12.36 30.87
C THR A 248 -1.57 -10.82 30.89
N ILE A 249 -1.45 -10.15 29.72
CA ILE A 249 -1.72 -8.72 29.64
C ILE A 249 -3.24 -8.55 29.80
N PRO A 250 -3.70 -7.68 30.73
CA PRO A 250 -5.11 -7.38 30.88
C PRO A 250 -5.73 -6.89 29.55
N LEU A 251 -6.95 -7.31 29.27
CA LEU A 251 -7.62 -6.94 28.01
C LEU A 251 -7.84 -5.43 27.91
N VAL A 252 -8.08 -4.77 29.03
CA VAL A 252 -8.18 -3.30 29.11
C VAL A 252 -6.90 -2.62 28.62
N ASP A 253 -5.72 -3.14 29.01
CA ASP A 253 -4.43 -2.56 28.58
C ASP A 253 -4.20 -2.76 27.08
N ILE A 254 -4.66 -3.89 26.51
CA ILE A 254 -4.60 -4.14 25.07
C ILE A 254 -5.48 -3.14 24.34
N ILE A 255 -6.71 -2.91 24.80
CA ILE A 255 -7.65 -1.97 24.18
C ILE A 255 -7.15 -0.53 24.32
N ASN A 256 -6.58 -0.16 25.46
CA ASN A 256 -5.92 1.14 25.66
C ASN A 256 -4.78 1.37 24.67
N ASN A 257 -3.88 0.40 24.53
CA ASN A 257 -2.77 0.49 23.57
C ASN A 257 -3.28 0.64 22.12
N ILE A 258 -4.33 -0.10 21.75
CA ILE A 258 -4.94 0.01 20.43
C ILE A 258 -5.56 1.41 20.22
N TYR A 259 -6.20 1.95 21.25
CA TYR A 259 -6.76 3.30 21.22
C TYR A 259 -5.67 4.36 21.05
N GLU A 260 -4.54 4.23 21.75
CA GLU A 260 -3.38 5.12 21.59
C GLU A 260 -2.82 5.06 20.16
N LEU A 261 -2.62 3.86 19.59
CA LEU A 261 -2.18 3.68 18.21
C LEU A 261 -3.17 4.32 17.22
N PHE A 262 -4.48 4.17 17.47
CA PHE A 262 -5.52 4.80 16.67
C PHE A 262 -5.42 6.34 16.70
N GLN A 263 -5.25 6.93 17.90
CA GLN A 263 -5.09 8.38 18.05
C GLN A 263 -3.82 8.92 17.37
N GLN A 264 -2.76 8.13 17.33
CA GLN A 264 -1.49 8.46 16.67
C GLN A 264 -1.49 8.18 15.17
N HIS A 265 -2.59 7.70 14.58
CA HIS A 265 -2.67 7.25 13.18
C HIS A 265 -1.66 6.15 12.83
N GLN A 266 -1.34 5.27 13.78
CA GLN A 266 -0.36 4.17 13.63
C GLN A 266 -1.00 2.78 13.77
N LEU A 267 -2.33 2.71 13.69
CA LEU A 267 -3.04 1.44 13.84
C LEU A 267 -2.79 0.53 12.63
N SER A 268 -2.26 -0.67 12.88
CA SER A 268 -1.97 -1.71 11.90
C SER A 268 -2.79 -2.98 12.14
N LEU A 269 -2.61 -4.00 11.31
CA LEU A 269 -3.38 -5.25 11.46
C LEU A 269 -2.97 -6.09 12.67
N LEU A 270 -1.68 -6.07 13.07
CA LEU A 270 -1.19 -6.88 14.19
C LEU A 270 -1.96 -6.64 15.51
N PRO A 271 -2.19 -5.40 15.97
CA PRO A 271 -2.99 -5.14 17.18
C PRO A 271 -4.42 -5.72 17.12
N LEU A 272 -5.03 -5.75 15.91
CA LEU A 272 -6.37 -6.34 15.73
C LEU A 272 -6.32 -7.88 15.87
N VAL A 273 -5.27 -8.51 15.34
CA VAL A 273 -5.04 -9.96 15.49
C VAL A 273 -4.84 -10.31 16.97
N GLU A 274 -4.04 -9.52 17.67
CA GLU A 274 -3.79 -9.67 19.09
C GLU A 274 -5.07 -9.47 19.94
N LEU A 275 -5.90 -8.49 19.58
CA LEU A 275 -7.19 -8.26 20.22
C LEU A 275 -8.13 -9.47 20.03
N ASN A 276 -8.25 -10.00 18.80
CA ASN A 276 -9.05 -11.20 18.55
C ASN A 276 -8.56 -12.38 19.40
N GLN A 277 -7.25 -12.59 19.49
CA GLN A 277 -6.68 -13.65 20.29
C GLN A 277 -6.96 -13.44 21.79
N ALA A 278 -6.90 -12.20 22.27
CA ALA A 278 -7.17 -11.87 23.66
C ALA A 278 -8.65 -12.03 24.05
N LEU A 279 -9.58 -11.65 23.16
CA LEU A 279 -11.02 -11.81 23.35
C LEU A 279 -11.48 -13.28 23.46
N ARG A 280 -10.66 -14.23 22.99
CA ARG A 280 -10.95 -15.68 23.07
C ARG A 280 -10.45 -16.34 24.35
N ARG A 281 -9.92 -15.57 25.29
CA ARG A 281 -9.47 -16.13 26.59
C ARG A 281 -10.66 -16.32 27.52
N ASP A 282 -10.70 -17.45 28.21
CA ASP A 282 -11.77 -17.81 29.14
C ASP A 282 -11.72 -17.06 30.47
N ASP A 283 -10.68 -16.22 30.68
CA ASP A 283 -10.44 -15.47 31.91
C ASP A 283 -11.09 -14.07 31.94
N VAL A 284 -11.89 -13.75 30.93
CA VAL A 284 -12.50 -12.43 30.77
C VAL A 284 -14.00 -12.51 31.07
N GLU A 285 -14.45 -11.79 32.10
CA GLU A 285 -15.88 -11.57 32.36
C GLU A 285 -16.33 -10.30 31.65
N ASP A 286 -17.25 -10.43 30.68
CA ASP A 286 -17.71 -9.33 29.84
C ASP A 286 -18.24 -8.12 30.61
N ASP A 287 -19.05 -8.36 31.68
CA ASP A 287 -19.63 -7.29 32.47
C ASP A 287 -18.55 -6.48 33.20
N ILE A 288 -17.53 -7.15 33.75
CA ILE A 288 -16.42 -6.50 34.45
C ILE A 288 -15.57 -5.69 33.47
N LEU A 289 -15.28 -6.28 32.31
CA LEU A 289 -14.55 -5.59 31.23
C LEU A 289 -15.28 -4.32 30.82
N MET A 290 -16.58 -4.43 30.52
CA MET A 290 -17.36 -3.28 30.05
C MET A 290 -17.48 -2.19 31.14
N GLN A 291 -17.54 -2.55 32.40
CA GLN A 291 -17.52 -1.58 33.50
C GLN A 291 -16.17 -0.84 33.58
N GLN A 292 -15.05 -1.55 33.45
CA GLN A 292 -13.71 -0.94 33.43
C GLN A 292 -13.54 0.00 32.23
N LEU A 293 -13.91 -0.45 31.02
CA LEU A 293 -13.82 0.36 29.80
C LEU A 293 -14.71 1.60 29.85
N SER A 294 -15.90 1.50 30.44
CA SER A 294 -16.77 2.66 30.63
C SER A 294 -16.18 3.69 31.61
N ALA A 295 -15.46 3.25 32.62
CA ALA A 295 -14.74 4.15 33.53
C ALA A 295 -13.62 4.92 32.79
N GLU A 296 -12.99 4.31 31.81
CA GLU A 296 -11.93 4.88 30.98
C GLU A 296 -12.46 5.53 29.67
N LYS A 297 -13.77 5.51 29.43
CA LYS A 297 -14.45 6.03 28.23
C LYS A 297 -14.02 5.33 26.93
N LEU A 298 -13.68 4.05 27.00
CA LEU A 298 -13.25 3.22 25.89
C LEU A 298 -14.33 2.25 25.39
N ASP A 299 -15.47 2.16 26.05
CA ASP A 299 -16.59 1.30 25.68
C ASP A 299 -17.11 1.59 24.27
N VAL A 300 -17.26 2.87 23.91
CA VAL A 300 -17.66 3.30 22.56
C VAL A 300 -16.60 2.94 21.52
N PHE A 301 -15.32 3.04 21.87
CA PHE A 301 -14.22 2.65 20.99
C PHE A 301 -14.19 1.14 20.76
N LEU A 302 -14.37 0.33 21.81
CA LEU A 302 -14.46 -1.12 21.67
C LEU A 302 -15.62 -1.52 20.74
N GLN A 303 -16.83 -0.97 20.95
CA GLN A 303 -17.98 -1.22 20.08
C GLN A 303 -17.66 -0.88 18.60
N ALA A 304 -16.91 0.20 18.36
CA ALA A 304 -16.57 0.67 17.02
C ALA A 304 -15.47 -0.15 16.32
N ILE A 305 -14.54 -0.75 17.08
CA ILE A 305 -13.46 -1.54 16.50
C ILE A 305 -13.85 -2.99 16.22
N LEU A 306 -14.79 -3.56 16.96
CA LEU A 306 -15.22 -4.96 16.82
C LEU A 306 -15.63 -5.32 15.38
N PRO A 307 -16.41 -4.50 14.62
CA PRO A 307 -16.71 -4.80 13.21
C PRO A 307 -15.45 -4.97 12.37
N VAL A 308 -14.43 -4.14 12.59
CA VAL A 308 -13.18 -4.20 11.84
C VAL A 308 -12.35 -5.42 12.23
N VAL A 309 -12.30 -5.77 13.51
CA VAL A 309 -11.67 -7.01 13.99
C VAL A 309 -12.34 -8.23 13.37
N GLN A 310 -13.67 -8.26 13.32
CA GLN A 310 -14.42 -9.34 12.66
C GLN A 310 -14.07 -9.43 11.17
N GLU A 311 -14.10 -8.31 10.45
CA GLU A 311 -13.79 -8.24 9.03
C GLU A 311 -12.37 -8.70 8.70
N GLN A 312 -11.39 -8.25 9.46
CA GLN A 312 -9.98 -8.45 9.14
C GLN A 312 -9.40 -9.76 9.68
N THR A 313 -9.89 -10.23 10.84
CA THR A 313 -9.29 -11.35 11.55
C THR A 313 -10.24 -12.55 11.74
N GLY A 314 -11.50 -12.41 11.37
CA GLY A 314 -12.51 -13.46 11.51
C GLY A 314 -12.94 -13.72 12.96
N LEU A 315 -13.06 -12.67 13.79
CA LEU A 315 -13.63 -12.79 15.15
C LEU A 315 -15.09 -13.28 15.04
N ASP A 316 -15.42 -14.31 15.80
CA ASP A 316 -16.79 -14.84 15.86
C ASP A 316 -17.61 -14.04 16.92
N GLU A 317 -18.91 -13.86 16.66
CA GLU A 317 -19.79 -13.06 17.53
C GLU A 317 -19.82 -13.54 18.99
N GLY A 318 -19.68 -14.84 19.22
CA GLY A 318 -19.66 -15.43 20.56
C GLY A 318 -18.47 -15.03 21.46
N PHE A 319 -17.48 -14.34 20.88
CA PHE A 319 -16.33 -13.79 21.63
C PHE A 319 -16.35 -12.26 21.72
N MET A 320 -17.47 -11.62 21.34
CA MET A 320 -17.62 -10.17 21.45
C MET A 320 -18.25 -9.81 22.80
N PRO A 321 -17.57 -9.04 23.66
CA PRO A 321 -18.09 -8.69 24.98
C PRO A 321 -19.23 -7.67 24.93
N CYS A 322 -19.50 -7.08 23.76
CA CYS A 322 -20.59 -6.13 23.56
C CYS A 322 -21.04 -6.14 22.10
N GLN A 323 -22.19 -5.52 21.83
CA GLN A 323 -22.71 -5.38 20.47
C GLN A 323 -21.80 -4.46 19.64
N PRO A 324 -21.35 -4.90 18.46
CA PRO A 324 -20.57 -4.07 17.54
C PRO A 324 -21.42 -2.92 16.99
N THR A 325 -20.80 -1.77 16.77
CA THR A 325 -21.47 -0.57 16.28
C THR A 325 -20.72 0.03 15.11
N GLU A 326 -21.42 0.22 13.97
CA GLU A 326 -20.92 0.91 12.80
C GLU A 326 -21.09 2.43 12.93
N ASN A 327 -20.00 3.17 13.05
CA ASN A 327 -20.05 4.62 13.19
C ASN A 327 -18.86 5.33 12.48
N SER A 328 -18.65 6.61 12.75
CA SER A 328 -17.54 7.37 12.17
C SER A 328 -16.15 6.87 12.60
N ILE A 329 -16.03 6.37 13.84
CA ILE A 329 -14.79 5.79 14.38
C ILE A 329 -14.46 4.51 13.62
N THR A 330 -15.44 3.64 13.40
CA THR A 330 -15.28 2.41 12.59
C THR A 330 -14.73 2.70 11.20
N ARG A 331 -15.24 3.74 10.53
CA ARG A 331 -14.74 4.18 9.22
C ARG A 331 -13.29 4.66 9.28
N GLN A 332 -12.94 5.46 10.29
CA GLN A 332 -11.58 5.93 10.49
C GLN A 332 -10.60 4.77 10.77
N ILE A 333 -11.02 3.78 11.56
CA ILE A 333 -10.23 2.58 11.81
C ILE A 333 -9.98 1.82 10.50
N ARG A 334 -11.02 1.58 9.68
CA ARG A 334 -10.85 0.94 8.36
C ARG A 334 -9.89 1.73 7.46
N GLU A 335 -10.01 3.05 7.42
CA GLU A 335 -9.09 3.89 6.65
C GLU A 335 -7.65 3.78 7.14
N GLN A 336 -7.41 3.76 8.44
CA GLN A 336 -6.06 3.60 8.98
C GLN A 336 -5.46 2.24 8.60
N ILE A 337 -6.20 1.14 8.78
CA ILE A 337 -5.73 -0.21 8.44
C ILE A 337 -5.43 -0.34 6.95
N THR A 338 -6.18 0.33 6.08
CA THR A 338 -5.94 0.26 4.64
C THR A 338 -4.84 1.19 4.15
N LYS A 339 -4.55 2.27 4.88
CA LYS A 339 -3.66 3.35 4.44
C LYS A 339 -2.36 3.48 5.23
N HIS A 340 -2.21 2.79 6.37
CA HIS A 340 -1.03 2.99 7.21
C HIS A 340 0.30 2.57 6.52
N LEU A 341 0.24 1.71 5.51
CA LEU A 341 1.38 1.39 4.63
C LEU A 341 1.55 2.36 3.45
N GLU A 342 0.64 3.32 3.27
CA GLU A 342 0.84 4.45 2.38
C GLU A 342 1.85 5.39 3.05
N ILE A 343 3.10 5.28 2.64
CA ILE A 343 4.18 6.13 3.12
C ILE A 343 4.02 7.54 2.54
#